data_d6b5ba1e11c9b8c6fa2ee51da082075a
#
_entry.id   d6b5ba1e11c9b8c6fa2ee51da082075a
#
_cell.length_a   1.000
_cell.length_b   1.000
_cell.length_c   1.000
_cell.angle_alpha   90.00
_cell.angle_beta   90.00
_cell.angle_gamma   90.00
#
_symmetry.space_group_name_H-M   'P 1'
#
loop_
_entity.id
_entity.type
_entity.pdbx_description
1 polymer ?
#
loop_
_entity_poly.entity_id
_entity_poly.type
_entity_poly.pdbx_seq_one_letter_code
_entity_poly.pdbx_strand_id
1 'polypeptide(L)'
;VKQLSEEYEGNFLFEYSPESFTGTEPEYAVEVCNAVLDVMQPTPDRPMIINLPVTVEMSMPHIYANQIEWCSNHLKYRDSVILSTHPHNDRGCGVADAELAVLAGAQRIECCLFGNGERTGNVDAITLAMNMYSHGVDPHLDFSDMPKICEIYERVTRMHVYERTPYAGALVFAAFSGSHQDAIAKGMTWRKEKKLHEWTCPYIPIDPHDIGRTYDADVIRINSQSGKGGIGFLLQQNYGYNPPPKMREDLGYRVKDVSDHEHRELSVKEVLYVFETAYLNHNSPLNIPEAHFVQNADNTITANITLSVNGKETKCSATGNGRLDAVATAIEQQTGMHFTLIHYSEHALDSDTDSRACSYVGLKW
;
A
#
# COMPACT_ATOMS: atom_id res chain seq x y z
N VAL A 1 -46.34 10.90 -16.38
CA VAL A 1 -45.72 10.15 -15.27
C VAL A 1 -46.54 10.36 -14.00
N LYS A 2 -46.77 11.61 -13.54
CA LYS A 2 -47.51 11.92 -12.31
C LYS A 2 -48.86 11.23 -12.24
N GLN A 3 -49.72 11.38 -13.29
CA GLN A 3 -51.03 10.72 -13.36
C GLN A 3 -50.93 9.20 -13.22
N LEU A 4 -49.97 8.58 -13.93
CA LEU A 4 -49.78 7.13 -13.86
C LEU A 4 -49.37 6.66 -12.45
N SER A 5 -48.56 7.43 -11.74
CA SER A 5 -48.18 7.08 -10.38
C SER A 5 -49.32 7.20 -9.37
N GLU A 6 -50.37 7.96 -9.69
CA GLU A 6 -51.59 8.07 -8.88
C GLU A 6 -52.54 6.88 -9.10
N GLU A 7 -52.40 6.16 -10.22
CA GLU A 7 -53.20 5.00 -10.59
C GLU A 7 -52.65 3.68 -10.00
N TYR A 8 -51.42 3.65 -9.51
CA TYR A 8 -50.76 2.47 -9.00
C TYR A 8 -50.45 2.61 -7.52
N GLU A 9 -50.60 1.54 -6.76
CA GLU A 9 -50.13 1.46 -5.38
C GLU A 9 -48.60 1.38 -5.37
N GLY A 10 -47.94 2.23 -4.60
CA GLY A 10 -46.48 2.23 -4.45
C GLY A 10 -45.95 3.56 -3.93
N ASN A 11 -44.71 3.56 -3.49
CA ASN A 11 -44.00 4.76 -3.14
C ASN A 11 -43.06 5.16 -4.29
N PHE A 12 -43.40 6.24 -4.99
CA PHE A 12 -42.68 6.72 -6.17
C PHE A 12 -41.89 7.98 -5.80
N LEU A 13 -40.56 7.91 -5.97
CA LEU A 13 -39.70 9.08 -5.97
C LEU A 13 -39.29 9.42 -7.39
N PHE A 14 -39.49 10.68 -7.77
CA PHE A 14 -39.24 11.14 -9.15
C PHE A 14 -37.92 11.88 -9.21
N GLU A 15 -37.23 11.70 -10.33
CA GLU A 15 -36.03 12.41 -10.69
C GLU A 15 -36.16 13.06 -12.05
N TYR A 16 -35.58 14.25 -12.18
CA TYR A 16 -35.40 14.93 -13.46
C TYR A 16 -33.95 15.35 -13.60
N SER A 17 -33.34 14.98 -14.72
CA SER A 17 -31.95 15.31 -15.06
C SER A 17 -31.92 16.13 -16.34
N PRO A 18 -31.62 17.46 -16.31
CA PRO A 18 -31.35 18.22 -17.51
C PRO A 18 -30.01 17.79 -18.12
N GLU A 19 -30.09 16.88 -19.10
CA GLU A 19 -28.91 16.36 -19.79
C GLU A 19 -28.08 17.48 -20.42
N SER A 20 -26.76 17.35 -20.46
CA SER A 20 -25.80 18.40 -20.88
C SER A 20 -25.83 19.67 -20.02
N PHE A 21 -26.14 19.54 -18.72
CA PHE A 21 -26.23 20.68 -17.81
C PHE A 21 -24.98 21.57 -17.85
N THR A 22 -23.76 20.97 -17.81
CA THR A 22 -22.49 21.72 -17.84
C THR A 22 -22.19 22.41 -19.17
N GLY A 23 -22.90 22.08 -20.23
CA GLY A 23 -22.84 22.73 -21.54
C GLY A 23 -24.06 23.63 -21.82
N THR A 24 -24.90 23.90 -20.82
CA THR A 24 -26.13 24.69 -20.91
C THR A 24 -26.03 25.92 -20.03
N GLU A 25 -26.65 27.04 -20.43
CA GLU A 25 -26.75 28.24 -19.60
C GLU A 25 -27.52 27.90 -18.31
N PRO A 26 -26.97 28.20 -17.12
CA PRO A 26 -27.61 27.85 -15.84
C PRO A 26 -29.02 28.39 -15.69
N GLU A 27 -29.28 29.60 -16.22
CA GLU A 27 -30.60 30.24 -16.21
C GLU A 27 -31.65 29.41 -16.96
N TYR A 28 -31.27 28.88 -18.14
CA TYR A 28 -32.16 28.04 -18.93
C TYR A 28 -32.39 26.67 -18.26
N ALA A 29 -31.31 26.07 -17.71
CA ALA A 29 -31.44 24.82 -16.98
C ALA A 29 -32.39 24.96 -15.77
N VAL A 30 -32.31 26.03 -15.01
CA VAL A 30 -33.21 26.32 -13.89
C VAL A 30 -34.62 26.60 -14.37
N GLU A 31 -34.81 27.32 -15.50
CA GLU A 31 -36.17 27.55 -16.10
C GLU A 31 -36.87 26.21 -16.40
N VAL A 32 -36.15 25.29 -17.05
CA VAL A 32 -36.69 23.96 -17.38
C VAL A 32 -36.96 23.14 -16.12
N CYS A 33 -36.04 23.11 -15.16
CA CYS A 33 -36.23 22.41 -13.87
C CYS A 33 -37.44 22.96 -13.12
N ASN A 34 -37.60 24.29 -13.08
CA ASN A 34 -38.74 24.93 -12.42
C ASN A 34 -40.06 24.63 -13.12
N ALA A 35 -40.09 24.52 -14.44
CA ALA A 35 -41.28 24.10 -15.19
C ALA A 35 -41.66 22.65 -14.85
N VAL A 36 -40.70 21.75 -14.71
CA VAL A 36 -40.95 20.37 -14.27
C VAL A 36 -41.48 20.35 -12.83
N LEU A 37 -40.83 21.11 -11.92
CA LEU A 37 -41.24 21.21 -10.52
C LEU A 37 -42.65 21.78 -10.38
N ASP A 38 -43.06 22.76 -11.20
CA ASP A 38 -44.41 23.30 -11.21
C ASP A 38 -45.48 22.26 -11.62
N VAL A 39 -45.14 21.30 -12.47
CA VAL A 39 -46.01 20.17 -12.82
C VAL A 39 -46.05 19.13 -11.72
N MET A 40 -44.88 18.78 -11.16
CA MET A 40 -44.77 17.70 -10.18
C MET A 40 -45.24 18.11 -8.78
N GLN A 41 -45.07 19.39 -8.42
CA GLN A 41 -45.49 19.99 -7.15
C GLN A 41 -44.97 19.16 -5.94
N PRO A 42 -43.65 19.01 -5.77
CA PRO A 42 -43.10 18.25 -4.65
C PRO A 42 -43.43 18.89 -3.31
N THR A 43 -43.53 18.07 -2.28
CA THR A 43 -43.71 18.48 -0.90
C THR A 43 -42.60 17.87 -0.04
N PRO A 44 -42.38 18.35 1.19
CA PRO A 44 -41.39 17.75 2.09
C PRO A 44 -41.60 16.24 2.34
N ASP A 45 -42.85 15.79 2.37
CA ASP A 45 -43.19 14.37 2.56
C ASP A 45 -43.09 13.56 1.24
N ARG A 46 -43.04 14.22 0.09
CA ARG A 46 -42.89 13.63 -1.23
C ARG A 46 -41.93 14.47 -2.06
N PRO A 47 -40.65 14.46 -1.73
CA PRO A 47 -39.65 15.26 -2.43
C PRO A 47 -39.40 14.77 -3.84
N MET A 48 -38.82 15.63 -4.67
CA MET A 48 -38.35 15.31 -6.00
C MET A 48 -36.85 15.51 -6.12
N ILE A 49 -36.17 14.64 -6.86
CA ILE A 49 -34.75 14.78 -7.16
C ILE A 49 -34.63 15.67 -8.42
N ILE A 50 -33.78 16.69 -8.31
CA ILE A 50 -33.25 17.44 -9.45
C ILE A 50 -31.77 17.08 -9.50
N ASN A 51 -31.39 16.36 -10.56
CA ASN A 51 -30.01 15.88 -10.74
C ASN A 51 -29.32 16.71 -11.82
N LEU A 52 -28.27 17.42 -11.46
CA LEU A 52 -27.49 18.31 -12.32
C LEU A 52 -26.22 17.62 -12.77
N PRO A 53 -26.21 16.95 -13.96
CA PRO A 53 -25.07 16.10 -14.34
C PRO A 53 -23.89 16.92 -14.86
N VAL A 54 -22.69 16.49 -14.51
CA VAL A 54 -21.48 16.84 -15.27
C VAL A 54 -21.41 15.87 -16.45
N THR A 55 -22.25 16.08 -17.44
CA THR A 55 -22.31 15.22 -18.63
C THR A 55 -20.98 15.13 -19.33
N VAL A 56 -20.26 16.25 -19.40
CA VAL A 56 -18.85 16.36 -19.75
C VAL A 56 -18.22 17.41 -18.82
N GLU A 57 -17.04 17.18 -18.33
CA GLU A 57 -16.29 18.17 -17.55
C GLU A 57 -15.86 19.35 -18.44
N MET A 58 -16.71 20.36 -18.53
CA MET A 58 -16.50 21.55 -19.39
C MET A 58 -15.63 22.62 -18.71
N SER A 59 -15.54 22.60 -17.38
CA SER A 59 -14.87 23.65 -16.58
C SER A 59 -14.08 23.02 -15.42
N MET A 60 -13.49 23.88 -14.58
CA MET A 60 -12.84 23.44 -13.34
C MET A 60 -13.88 23.14 -12.25
N PRO A 61 -13.59 22.24 -11.30
CA PRO A 61 -14.54 21.79 -10.27
C PRO A 61 -15.21 22.91 -9.47
N HIS A 62 -14.50 23.96 -9.12
CA HIS A 62 -15.07 25.09 -8.39
C HIS A 62 -16.10 25.89 -9.22
N ILE A 63 -15.98 25.90 -10.55
CA ILE A 63 -17.00 26.53 -11.43
C ILE A 63 -18.29 25.72 -11.40
N TYR A 64 -18.17 24.38 -11.48
CA TYR A 64 -19.31 23.51 -11.33
C TYR A 64 -19.99 23.68 -9.95
N ALA A 65 -19.22 23.74 -8.87
CA ALA A 65 -19.75 23.99 -7.53
C ALA A 65 -20.50 25.32 -7.45
N ASN A 66 -19.99 26.39 -8.06
CA ASN A 66 -20.68 27.68 -8.15
C ASN A 66 -22.02 27.55 -8.91
N GLN A 67 -22.05 26.74 -9.98
CA GLN A 67 -23.31 26.47 -10.71
C GLN A 67 -24.31 25.72 -9.81
N ILE A 68 -23.86 24.73 -9.03
CA ILE A 68 -24.71 24.00 -8.07
C ILE A 68 -25.29 24.96 -7.02
N GLU A 69 -24.47 25.80 -6.40
CA GLU A 69 -24.92 26.78 -5.41
C GLU A 69 -25.93 27.77 -6.03
N TRP A 70 -25.59 28.28 -7.22
CA TRP A 70 -26.47 29.19 -7.91
C TRP A 70 -27.84 28.54 -8.24
N CYS A 71 -27.85 27.34 -8.83
CA CYS A 71 -29.05 26.59 -9.11
C CYS A 71 -29.87 26.32 -7.84
N SER A 72 -29.20 25.88 -6.76
CA SER A 72 -29.84 25.65 -5.47
C SER A 72 -30.64 26.87 -4.99
N ASN A 73 -30.12 28.07 -5.20
CA ASN A 73 -30.76 29.33 -4.78
C ASN A 73 -31.87 29.81 -5.71
N HIS A 74 -31.98 29.21 -6.91
CA HIS A 74 -32.97 29.65 -7.91
C HIS A 74 -34.04 28.59 -8.24
N LEU A 75 -33.88 27.36 -7.70
CA LEU A 75 -34.90 26.32 -7.83
C LEU A 75 -36.16 26.65 -6.98
N LYS A 76 -37.33 26.50 -7.56
CA LYS A 76 -38.58 26.50 -6.81
C LYS A 76 -38.71 25.28 -5.93
N TYR A 77 -39.55 25.36 -4.92
CA TYR A 77 -39.81 24.24 -3.98
C TYR A 77 -38.54 23.70 -3.33
N ARG A 78 -37.55 24.53 -3.10
CA ARG A 78 -36.19 24.09 -2.68
C ARG A 78 -36.18 23.14 -1.49
N ASP A 79 -37.05 23.37 -0.48
CA ASP A 79 -37.20 22.53 0.72
C ASP A 79 -37.81 21.15 0.42
N SER A 80 -38.35 20.97 -0.77
CA SER A 80 -38.93 19.72 -1.28
C SER A 80 -38.13 19.11 -2.43
N VAL A 81 -36.93 19.65 -2.70
CA VAL A 81 -36.00 19.17 -3.74
C VAL A 81 -34.77 18.56 -3.11
N ILE A 82 -34.47 17.32 -3.48
CA ILE A 82 -33.17 16.70 -3.25
C ILE A 82 -32.27 17.08 -4.42
N LEU A 83 -31.28 17.94 -4.16
CA LEU A 83 -30.33 18.34 -5.19
C LEU A 83 -29.28 17.25 -5.34
N SER A 84 -29.20 16.68 -6.54
CA SER A 84 -28.31 15.58 -6.90
C SER A 84 -27.30 16.00 -7.96
N THR A 85 -26.19 15.31 -7.99
CA THR A 85 -25.14 15.46 -9.00
C THR A 85 -24.76 14.12 -9.60
N HIS A 86 -24.33 14.13 -10.88
CA HIS A 86 -23.89 12.94 -11.62
C HIS A 86 -22.62 13.27 -12.39
N PRO A 87 -21.45 13.29 -11.73
CA PRO A 87 -20.21 13.65 -12.40
C PRO A 87 -19.65 12.52 -13.25
N HIS A 88 -19.26 12.84 -14.49
CA HIS A 88 -18.30 12.09 -15.28
C HIS A 88 -16.85 12.53 -14.95
N ASN A 89 -15.88 11.84 -15.51
CA ASN A 89 -14.47 12.00 -15.14
C ASN A 89 -13.57 12.32 -16.36
N ASP A 90 -14.08 13.10 -17.31
CA ASP A 90 -13.43 13.35 -18.61
C ASP A 90 -12.06 14.07 -18.47
N ARG A 91 -11.89 14.88 -17.43
CA ARG A 91 -10.65 15.60 -17.10
C ARG A 91 -9.94 15.03 -15.89
N GLY A 92 -10.42 13.91 -15.31
CA GLY A 92 -9.88 13.33 -14.08
C GLY A 92 -10.26 14.08 -12.81
N CYS A 93 -11.33 14.90 -12.84
CA CYS A 93 -11.75 15.74 -11.72
C CYS A 93 -13.10 15.32 -11.10
N GLY A 94 -13.70 14.22 -11.55
CA GLY A 94 -15.05 13.81 -11.12
C GLY A 94 -15.24 13.71 -9.61
N VAL A 95 -14.23 13.24 -8.86
CA VAL A 95 -14.26 13.21 -7.39
C VAL A 95 -14.27 14.65 -6.84
N ALA A 96 -13.44 15.54 -7.37
CA ALA A 96 -13.41 16.94 -6.93
C ALA A 96 -14.69 17.68 -7.26
N ASP A 97 -15.31 17.40 -8.43
CA ASP A 97 -16.62 17.93 -8.78
C ASP A 97 -17.68 17.51 -7.75
N ALA A 98 -17.71 16.23 -7.37
CA ALA A 98 -18.61 15.70 -6.36
C ALA A 98 -18.41 16.32 -4.97
N GLU A 99 -17.17 16.35 -4.49
CA GLU A 99 -16.83 16.93 -3.17
C GLU A 99 -17.22 18.39 -3.06
N LEU A 100 -16.86 19.20 -4.06
CA LEU A 100 -17.18 20.61 -4.08
C LEU A 100 -18.67 20.87 -4.29
N ALA A 101 -19.38 20.03 -5.05
CA ALA A 101 -20.82 20.12 -5.19
C ALA A 101 -21.57 19.85 -3.87
N VAL A 102 -21.10 18.89 -3.05
CA VAL A 102 -21.65 18.66 -1.70
C VAL A 102 -21.46 19.89 -0.82
N LEU A 103 -20.27 20.48 -0.85
CA LEU A 103 -19.99 21.73 -0.11
C LEU A 103 -20.86 22.91 -0.61
N ALA A 104 -21.25 22.89 -1.88
CA ALA A 104 -22.14 23.88 -2.49
C ALA A 104 -23.64 23.60 -2.29
N GLY A 105 -24.01 22.51 -1.57
CA GLY A 105 -25.36 22.20 -1.16
C GLY A 105 -26.03 21.03 -1.87
N ALA A 106 -25.30 20.24 -2.68
CA ALA A 106 -25.80 18.96 -3.18
C ALA A 106 -25.97 17.95 -2.03
N GLN A 107 -27.05 17.18 -2.10
CA GLN A 107 -27.45 16.25 -1.03
C GLN A 107 -27.34 14.79 -1.47
N ARG A 108 -27.18 14.54 -2.76
CA ARG A 108 -27.11 13.21 -3.36
C ARG A 108 -26.08 13.20 -4.49
N ILE A 109 -25.36 12.11 -4.62
CA ILE A 109 -24.38 11.91 -5.69
C ILE A 109 -24.65 10.58 -6.37
N GLU A 110 -24.76 10.60 -7.69
CA GLU A 110 -24.76 9.41 -8.51
C GLU A 110 -23.33 9.05 -8.88
N CYS A 111 -22.93 7.84 -8.53
CA CYS A 111 -21.58 7.37 -8.66
C CYS A 111 -21.53 5.87 -8.98
N CYS A 112 -20.37 5.39 -9.42
CA CYS A 112 -20.17 3.98 -9.73
C CYS A 112 -18.92 3.45 -9.00
N LEU A 113 -18.94 2.15 -8.66
CA LEU A 113 -17.75 1.49 -8.11
C LEU A 113 -16.59 1.61 -9.09
N PHE A 114 -15.45 2.06 -8.58
CA PHE A 114 -14.21 2.30 -9.36
C PHE A 114 -14.38 3.23 -10.55
N GLY A 115 -15.39 4.09 -10.52
CA GLY A 115 -15.67 5.05 -11.59
C GLY A 115 -16.14 4.40 -12.90
N ASN A 116 -16.71 3.19 -12.86
CA ASN A 116 -17.19 2.52 -14.07
C ASN A 116 -18.26 3.36 -14.76
N GLY A 117 -18.19 3.47 -16.09
CA GLY A 117 -19.12 4.29 -16.85
C GLY A 117 -18.64 4.55 -18.27
N GLU A 118 -19.36 5.42 -18.98
CA GLU A 118 -19.02 5.80 -20.34
C GLU A 118 -17.72 6.63 -20.42
N ARG A 119 -17.03 6.56 -21.52
CA ARG A 119 -15.80 7.31 -21.83
C ARG A 119 -14.70 7.05 -20.77
N THR A 120 -14.40 8.06 -19.95
CA THR A 120 -13.44 7.98 -18.82
C THR A 120 -14.08 7.50 -17.52
N GLY A 121 -15.40 7.22 -17.55
CA GLY A 121 -16.18 6.77 -16.42
C GLY A 121 -16.90 7.89 -15.67
N ASN A 122 -17.53 7.51 -14.56
CA ASN A 122 -18.19 8.38 -13.60
C ASN A 122 -17.30 8.68 -12.41
N VAL A 123 -17.79 9.47 -11.47
CA VAL A 123 -17.13 9.61 -10.16
C VAL A 123 -17.03 8.26 -9.47
N ASP A 124 -15.83 7.97 -8.95
CA ASP A 124 -15.59 6.73 -8.21
C ASP A 124 -16.21 6.81 -6.81
N ALA A 125 -17.21 5.97 -6.57
CA ALA A 125 -17.89 5.85 -5.28
C ALA A 125 -16.95 5.54 -4.12
N ILE A 126 -15.96 4.69 -4.34
CA ILE A 126 -15.01 4.28 -3.31
C ILE A 126 -14.11 5.44 -2.92
N THR A 127 -13.49 6.10 -3.91
CA THR A 127 -12.62 7.24 -3.66
C THR A 127 -13.37 8.36 -2.94
N LEU A 128 -14.58 8.70 -3.39
CA LEU A 128 -15.41 9.73 -2.78
C LEU A 128 -15.76 9.39 -1.32
N ALA A 129 -16.28 8.20 -1.07
CA ALA A 129 -16.68 7.76 0.27
C ALA A 129 -15.50 7.66 1.23
N MET A 130 -14.35 7.15 0.78
CA MET A 130 -13.15 7.07 1.60
C MET A 130 -12.52 8.44 1.87
N ASN A 131 -12.64 9.39 0.95
CA ASN A 131 -12.28 10.79 1.20
C ASN A 131 -13.15 11.39 2.32
N MET A 132 -14.47 11.18 2.28
CA MET A 132 -15.39 11.59 3.36
C MET A 132 -14.98 10.95 4.70
N TYR A 133 -14.77 9.64 4.71
CA TYR A 133 -14.33 8.89 5.90
C TYR A 133 -13.03 9.45 6.47
N SER A 134 -12.03 9.72 5.65
CA SER A 134 -10.74 10.29 6.07
C SER A 134 -10.86 11.68 6.71
N HIS A 135 -11.94 12.39 6.42
CA HIS A 135 -12.30 13.67 7.02
C HIS A 135 -13.26 13.55 8.22
N GLY A 136 -13.54 12.33 8.66
CA GLY A 136 -14.43 12.07 9.81
C GLY A 136 -15.92 12.16 9.48
N VAL A 137 -16.29 12.09 8.21
CA VAL A 137 -17.69 12.04 7.75
C VAL A 137 -18.05 10.61 7.37
N ASP A 138 -18.97 10.00 8.10
CA ASP A 138 -19.45 8.64 7.78
C ASP A 138 -20.29 8.66 6.50
N PRO A 139 -19.85 7.99 5.42
CA PRO A 139 -20.60 7.89 4.19
C PRO A 139 -21.77 6.90 4.26
N HIS A 140 -21.96 6.20 5.38
CA HIS A 140 -22.92 5.10 5.58
C HIS A 140 -22.78 3.97 4.54
N LEU A 141 -21.54 3.71 4.09
CA LEU A 141 -21.16 2.64 3.17
C LEU A 141 -20.10 1.77 3.84
N ASP A 142 -20.19 0.46 3.64
CA ASP A 142 -19.25 -0.50 4.21
C ASP A 142 -18.22 -0.94 3.17
N PHE A 143 -16.99 -0.47 3.33
CA PHE A 143 -15.82 -0.87 2.56
C PHE A 143 -14.78 -1.64 3.39
N SER A 144 -15.19 -2.20 4.53
CA SER A 144 -14.31 -2.94 5.44
C SER A 144 -13.69 -4.22 4.85
N ASP A 145 -14.18 -4.69 3.70
CA ASP A 145 -13.58 -5.78 2.92
C ASP A 145 -13.35 -5.36 1.46
N MET A 146 -12.45 -4.43 1.26
CA MET A 146 -12.08 -3.91 -0.07
C MET A 146 -11.59 -5.01 -1.03
N PRO A 147 -10.78 -6.01 -0.60
CA PRO A 147 -10.40 -7.11 -1.48
C PRO A 147 -11.59 -7.84 -2.08
N LYS A 148 -12.64 -8.07 -1.29
CA LYS A 148 -13.86 -8.73 -1.76
C LYS A 148 -14.65 -7.88 -2.74
N ILE A 149 -14.71 -6.58 -2.51
CA ILE A 149 -15.37 -5.63 -3.42
C ILE A 149 -14.64 -5.62 -4.78
N CYS A 150 -13.30 -5.57 -4.78
CA CYS A 150 -12.51 -5.66 -6.01
C CYS A 150 -12.77 -6.98 -6.75
N GLU A 151 -12.75 -8.12 -6.06
CA GLU A 151 -13.04 -9.44 -6.65
C GLU A 151 -14.42 -9.47 -7.33
N ILE A 152 -15.45 -8.97 -6.64
CA ILE A 152 -16.82 -8.94 -7.18
C ILE A 152 -16.88 -8.04 -8.41
N TYR A 153 -16.30 -6.85 -8.34
CA TYR A 153 -16.26 -5.90 -9.45
C TYR A 153 -15.59 -6.52 -10.68
N GLU A 154 -14.39 -7.06 -10.53
CA GLU A 154 -13.62 -7.65 -11.64
C GLU A 154 -14.34 -8.87 -12.24
N ARG A 155 -14.95 -9.69 -11.40
CA ARG A 155 -15.73 -10.86 -11.85
C ARG A 155 -16.96 -10.49 -12.65
N VAL A 156 -17.69 -9.45 -12.21
CA VAL A 156 -18.96 -9.02 -12.83
C VAL A 156 -18.70 -8.20 -14.10
N THR A 157 -17.78 -7.26 -14.05
CA THR A 157 -17.54 -6.33 -15.16
C THR A 157 -16.54 -6.84 -16.18
N ARG A 158 -15.68 -7.80 -15.81
CA ARG A 158 -14.51 -8.26 -16.57
C ARG A 158 -13.47 -7.16 -16.78
N MET A 159 -13.54 -6.10 -16.00
CA MET A 159 -12.54 -5.01 -15.97
C MET A 159 -11.64 -5.19 -14.77
N HIS A 160 -10.40 -4.75 -14.87
CA HIS A 160 -9.42 -4.81 -13.79
C HIS A 160 -9.40 -3.51 -12.99
N VAL A 161 -9.28 -3.62 -11.66
CA VAL A 161 -9.04 -2.46 -10.78
C VAL A 161 -7.58 -2.03 -10.95
N TYR A 162 -7.37 -0.82 -11.44
CA TYR A 162 -6.02 -0.31 -11.67
C TYR A 162 -5.20 -0.28 -10.37
N GLU A 163 -3.93 -0.71 -10.45
CA GLU A 163 -3.07 -0.94 -9.29
C GLU A 163 -2.82 0.31 -8.42
N ARG A 164 -3.06 1.50 -8.96
CA ARG A 164 -2.91 2.78 -8.27
C ARG A 164 -4.24 3.48 -8.01
N THR A 165 -5.36 2.79 -8.15
CA THR A 165 -6.67 3.31 -7.76
C THR A 165 -6.64 3.69 -6.29
N PRO A 166 -7.03 4.91 -5.91
CA PRO A 166 -7.04 5.33 -4.51
C PRO A 166 -7.72 4.31 -3.60
N TYR A 167 -7.13 4.06 -2.45
CA TYR A 167 -7.58 3.12 -1.40
C TYR A 167 -7.62 1.64 -1.80
N ALA A 168 -8.04 1.30 -3.02
CA ALA A 168 -8.34 -0.07 -3.46
C ALA A 168 -7.19 -0.74 -4.24
N GLY A 169 -6.42 0.02 -4.98
CA GLY A 169 -5.36 -0.51 -5.86
C GLY A 169 -4.30 -1.32 -5.12
N ALA A 170 -3.72 -2.30 -5.78
CA ALA A 170 -2.74 -3.21 -5.17
C ALA A 170 -1.47 -2.49 -4.64
N LEU A 171 -1.13 -1.31 -5.17
CA LEU A 171 0.09 -0.58 -4.82
C LEU A 171 -0.13 0.60 -3.87
N VAL A 172 -1.35 0.88 -3.43
CA VAL A 172 -1.65 2.12 -2.68
C VAL A 172 -1.05 2.18 -1.27
N PHE A 173 -0.74 1.02 -0.68
CA PHE A 173 -0.04 0.93 0.60
C PHE A 173 1.41 0.47 0.47
N ALA A 174 1.95 0.42 -0.76
CA ALA A 174 3.33 0.06 -1.02
C ALA A 174 4.25 1.29 -1.00
N ALA A 175 5.39 1.17 -0.34
CA ALA A 175 6.46 2.17 -0.39
C ALA A 175 7.71 1.55 -1.00
N PHE A 176 8.27 2.19 -2.03
CA PHE A 176 9.46 1.67 -2.74
C PHE A 176 10.77 2.25 -2.22
N SER A 177 10.76 3.48 -1.72
CA SER A 177 11.93 4.13 -1.15
C SER A 177 12.24 3.59 0.25
N GLY A 178 13.49 3.21 0.50
CA GLY A 178 13.92 2.73 1.82
C GLY A 178 13.73 3.74 2.95
N SER A 179 13.83 5.04 2.66
CA SER A 179 13.56 6.10 3.65
C SER A 179 12.06 6.18 4.00
N HIS A 180 11.17 5.95 3.02
CA HIS A 180 9.72 5.92 3.27
C HIS A 180 9.35 4.68 4.08
N GLN A 181 9.90 3.52 3.75
CA GLN A 181 9.67 2.27 4.48
C GLN A 181 10.13 2.38 5.94
N ASP A 182 11.31 2.95 6.18
CA ASP A 182 11.83 3.21 7.54
C ASP A 182 10.91 4.18 8.31
N ALA A 183 10.43 5.24 7.66
CA ALA A 183 9.49 6.19 8.27
C ALA A 183 8.15 5.53 8.63
N ILE A 184 7.60 4.68 7.76
CA ILE A 184 6.37 3.92 8.04
C ILE A 184 6.58 2.97 9.21
N ALA A 185 7.66 2.18 9.21
CA ALA A 185 7.98 1.25 10.29
C ALA A 185 8.12 1.96 11.65
N LYS A 186 8.81 3.09 11.68
CA LYS A 186 8.92 3.94 12.88
C LYS A 186 7.58 4.52 13.30
N GLY A 187 6.78 4.99 12.36
CA GLY A 187 5.44 5.52 12.61
C GLY A 187 4.52 4.47 13.22
N MET A 188 4.50 3.26 12.66
CA MET A 188 3.72 2.13 13.19
C MET A 188 4.16 1.73 14.60
N THR A 189 5.48 1.63 14.84
CA THR A 189 6.04 1.33 16.16
C THR A 189 5.64 2.40 17.18
N TRP A 190 5.82 3.68 16.82
CA TRP A 190 5.47 4.81 17.69
C TRP A 190 3.98 4.84 18.03
N ARG A 191 3.08 4.62 17.06
CA ARG A 191 1.64 4.50 17.30
C ARG A 191 1.31 3.41 18.31
N LYS A 192 1.91 2.22 18.14
CA LYS A 192 1.72 1.07 19.04
C LYS A 192 2.19 1.39 20.47
N GLU A 193 3.38 1.98 20.61
CA GLU A 193 3.94 2.36 21.92
C GLU A 193 3.11 3.43 22.63
N LYS A 194 2.63 4.42 21.89
CA LYS A 194 1.82 5.52 22.42
C LYS A 194 0.33 5.18 22.54
N LYS A 195 -0.11 4.03 22.01
CA LYS A 195 -1.53 3.60 21.97
C LYS A 195 -2.43 4.67 21.37
N LEU A 196 -2.00 5.26 20.24
CA LEU A 196 -2.77 6.30 19.57
C LEU A 196 -3.98 5.71 18.85
N HIS A 197 -5.12 6.40 19.00
CA HIS A 197 -6.36 6.06 18.31
C HIS A 197 -6.40 6.68 16.90
N GLU A 198 -5.93 7.93 16.76
CA GLU A 198 -5.90 8.61 15.48
C GLU A 198 -4.84 8.01 14.56
N TRP A 199 -5.16 8.00 13.25
CA TRP A 199 -4.21 7.56 12.24
C TRP A 199 -3.20 8.67 11.93
N THR A 200 -1.92 8.42 12.19
CA THR A 200 -0.82 9.37 12.00
C THR A 200 0.41 8.74 11.35
N CYS A 201 0.23 7.64 10.61
CA CYS A 201 1.34 6.96 9.94
C CYS A 201 1.85 7.77 8.75
N PRO A 202 3.18 8.02 8.63
CA PRO A 202 3.75 8.68 7.45
C PRO A 202 3.43 7.91 6.16
N TYR A 203 3.18 8.64 5.07
CA TYR A 203 2.96 8.12 3.71
C TYR A 203 1.73 7.22 3.51
N ILE A 204 0.97 6.90 4.54
CA ILE A 204 -0.24 6.07 4.45
C ILE A 204 -1.41 6.90 4.96
N PRO A 205 -2.39 7.24 4.08
CA PRO A 205 -3.44 8.20 4.41
C PRO A 205 -4.48 7.70 5.40
N ILE A 206 -4.73 6.40 5.46
CA ILE A 206 -5.69 5.74 6.36
C ILE A 206 -5.09 4.48 6.97
N ASP A 207 -5.71 3.94 8.01
CA ASP A 207 -5.36 2.61 8.50
C ASP A 207 -5.81 1.55 7.47
N PRO A 208 -4.91 0.76 6.89
CA PRO A 208 -5.28 -0.29 5.95
C PRO A 208 -6.29 -1.30 6.52
N HIS A 209 -6.32 -1.51 7.85
CA HIS A 209 -7.26 -2.42 8.50
C HIS A 209 -8.72 -1.94 8.38
N ASP A 210 -8.96 -0.62 8.25
CA ASP A 210 -10.31 -0.06 8.08
C ASP A 210 -11.00 -0.55 6.79
N ILE A 211 -10.21 -1.00 5.83
CA ILE A 211 -10.69 -1.54 4.55
C ILE A 211 -10.32 -3.02 4.34
N GLY A 212 -10.05 -3.76 5.41
CA GLY A 212 -9.74 -5.20 5.36
C GLY A 212 -8.38 -5.52 4.73
N ARG A 213 -7.44 -4.55 4.73
CA ARG A 213 -6.07 -4.75 4.23
C ARG A 213 -5.06 -4.61 5.35
N THR A 214 -3.85 -5.00 5.07
CA THR A 214 -2.70 -4.76 5.93
C THR A 214 -1.71 -3.83 5.23
N TYR A 215 -0.80 -3.24 5.97
CA TYR A 215 0.37 -2.63 5.35
C TYR A 215 1.20 -3.78 4.75
N ASP A 216 1.14 -3.90 3.44
CA ASP A 216 1.81 -4.96 2.70
C ASP A 216 3.31 -4.65 2.61
N ALA A 217 4.04 -4.98 3.68
CA ALA A 217 5.49 -5.15 3.58
C ALA A 217 5.85 -6.16 2.45
N ASP A 218 4.92 -7.06 2.13
CA ASP A 218 5.08 -8.10 1.11
C ASP A 218 4.96 -7.59 -0.34
N VAL A 219 4.41 -6.41 -0.56
CA VAL A 219 4.41 -5.74 -1.88
C VAL A 219 5.64 -4.84 -2.05
N ILE A 220 6.67 -5.00 -1.23
CA ILE A 220 7.96 -4.36 -1.47
C ILE A 220 8.57 -5.03 -2.71
N ARG A 221 8.20 -4.52 -3.87
CA ARG A 221 8.89 -4.83 -5.11
C ARG A 221 10.21 -4.09 -5.11
N ILE A 222 11.29 -4.84 -5.06
CA ILE A 222 12.63 -4.26 -5.07
C ILE A 222 13.01 -3.96 -6.51
N ASN A 223 13.16 -2.68 -6.79
CA ASN A 223 13.67 -2.17 -8.06
C ASN A 223 15.00 -1.41 -7.82
N SER A 224 15.58 -0.90 -8.89
CA SER A 224 16.84 -0.14 -8.86
C SER A 224 16.83 1.11 -7.95
N GLN A 225 15.65 1.56 -7.50
CA GLN A 225 15.48 2.70 -6.59
C GLN A 225 15.27 2.27 -5.13
N SER A 226 15.12 0.98 -4.86
CA SER A 226 14.94 0.45 -3.51
C SER A 226 16.24 0.56 -2.72
N GLY A 227 16.27 1.40 -1.72
CA GLY A 227 17.47 1.67 -0.93
C GLY A 227 17.82 0.53 0.05
N LYS A 228 19.04 0.62 0.63
CA LYS A 228 19.67 -0.33 1.57
C LYS A 228 18.77 -0.74 2.76
N GLY A 229 17.87 0.13 3.20
CA GLY A 229 16.95 -0.12 4.32
C GLY A 229 15.81 -1.09 3.96
N GLY A 230 15.29 -1.00 2.75
CA GLY A 230 14.15 -1.81 2.30
C GLY A 230 14.47 -3.30 2.22
N ILE A 231 15.65 -3.64 1.70
CA ILE A 231 16.09 -5.04 1.56
C ILE A 231 16.28 -5.70 2.92
N GLY A 232 16.90 -4.99 3.88
CA GLY A 232 17.09 -5.50 5.24
C GLY A 232 15.76 -5.71 5.96
N PHE A 233 14.84 -4.80 5.84
CA PHE A 233 13.50 -4.90 6.41
C PHE A 233 12.73 -6.10 5.81
N LEU A 234 12.79 -6.27 4.49
CA LEU A 234 12.14 -7.37 3.79
C LEU A 234 12.63 -8.76 4.25
N LEU A 235 13.95 -8.94 4.35
CA LEU A 235 14.53 -10.19 4.83
C LEU A 235 14.18 -10.47 6.30
N GLN A 236 14.12 -9.41 7.12
CA GLN A 236 13.77 -9.54 8.53
C GLN A 236 12.30 -9.93 8.72
N GLN A 237 11.38 -9.29 8.00
CA GLN A 237 9.94 -9.54 8.13
C GLN A 237 9.52 -10.92 7.59
N ASN A 238 10.09 -11.33 6.46
CA ASN A 238 9.65 -12.55 5.78
C ASN A 238 10.42 -13.81 6.20
N TYR A 239 11.67 -13.65 6.65
CA TYR A 239 12.56 -14.79 6.88
C TYR A 239 13.35 -14.70 8.20
N GLY A 240 13.13 -13.66 8.99
CA GLY A 240 13.82 -13.45 10.26
C GLY A 240 15.28 -12.99 10.15
N TYR A 241 15.85 -12.89 8.94
CA TYR A 241 17.25 -12.46 8.76
C TYR A 241 17.41 -10.96 9.04
N ASN A 242 18.38 -10.62 9.88
CA ASN A 242 18.72 -9.25 10.26
C ASN A 242 20.19 -8.91 9.94
N PRO A 243 20.57 -8.83 8.65
CA PRO A 243 21.94 -8.59 8.26
C PRO A 243 22.51 -7.28 8.82
N PRO A 244 23.79 -7.22 9.22
CA PRO A 244 24.40 -6.00 9.71
C PRO A 244 24.48 -4.92 8.60
N PRO A 245 24.61 -3.62 8.96
CA PRO A 245 24.51 -2.51 8.01
C PRO A 245 25.38 -2.62 6.77
N LYS A 246 26.64 -3.05 6.91
CA LYS A 246 27.56 -3.23 5.77
C LYS A 246 27.13 -4.36 4.84
N MET A 247 26.60 -5.45 5.38
CA MET A 247 26.07 -6.55 4.59
C MET A 247 24.78 -6.15 3.85
N ARG A 248 23.89 -5.36 4.49
CA ARG A 248 22.72 -4.79 3.82
C ARG A 248 23.11 -3.87 2.68
N GLU A 249 24.21 -3.13 2.84
CA GLU A 249 24.71 -2.23 1.80
C GLU A 249 25.21 -3.01 0.58
N ASP A 250 26.04 -4.02 0.79
CA ASP A 250 26.56 -4.87 -0.29
C ASP A 250 25.43 -5.67 -0.97
N LEU A 251 24.53 -6.25 -0.18
CA LEU A 251 23.35 -6.94 -0.71
C LEU A 251 22.48 -6.00 -1.56
N GLY A 252 22.33 -4.74 -1.15
CA GLY A 252 21.64 -3.71 -1.92
C GLY A 252 22.22 -3.53 -3.31
N TYR A 253 23.54 -3.50 -3.44
CA TYR A 253 24.20 -3.42 -4.75
C TYR A 253 24.00 -4.68 -5.59
N ARG A 254 24.08 -5.88 -4.99
CA ARG A 254 23.88 -7.16 -5.69
C ARG A 254 22.46 -7.30 -6.23
N VAL A 255 21.47 -6.99 -5.39
CA VAL A 255 20.05 -7.02 -5.78
C VAL A 255 19.77 -6.00 -6.88
N LYS A 256 20.35 -4.80 -6.77
CA LYS A 256 20.25 -3.78 -7.80
C LYS A 256 20.85 -4.25 -9.13
N ASP A 257 22.03 -4.84 -9.08
CA ASP A 257 22.72 -5.34 -10.28
C ASP A 257 21.87 -6.39 -11.05
N VAL A 258 21.25 -7.32 -10.32
CA VAL A 258 20.33 -8.32 -10.90
C VAL A 258 19.10 -7.63 -11.49
N SER A 259 18.46 -6.70 -10.76
CA SER A 259 17.28 -5.96 -11.22
C SER A 259 17.57 -5.12 -12.46
N ASP A 260 18.71 -4.44 -12.50
CA ASP A 260 19.14 -3.61 -13.63
C ASP A 260 19.47 -4.49 -14.86
N HIS A 261 20.09 -5.64 -14.64
CA HIS A 261 20.44 -6.56 -15.74
C HIS A 261 19.20 -7.23 -16.35
N GLU A 262 18.23 -7.59 -15.53
CA GLU A 262 16.98 -8.22 -15.98
C GLU A 262 15.90 -7.21 -16.39
N HIS A 263 16.12 -5.92 -16.18
CA HIS A 263 15.16 -4.83 -16.47
C HIS A 263 13.77 -5.03 -15.83
N ARG A 264 13.75 -5.62 -14.63
CA ARG A 264 12.51 -5.88 -13.90
C ARG A 264 12.70 -5.78 -12.37
N GLU A 265 11.60 -5.69 -11.68
CA GLU A 265 11.56 -5.79 -10.22
C GLU A 265 11.78 -7.25 -9.78
N LEU A 266 12.45 -7.41 -8.62
CA LEU A 266 12.65 -8.71 -8.00
C LEU A 266 11.58 -8.99 -6.93
N SER A 267 11.07 -10.21 -6.92
CA SER A 267 10.21 -10.70 -5.85
C SER A 267 11.00 -10.93 -4.56
N VAL A 268 10.28 -11.02 -3.42
CA VAL A 268 10.87 -11.32 -2.10
C VAL A 268 11.70 -12.61 -2.13
N LYS A 269 11.22 -13.64 -2.84
CA LYS A 269 11.94 -14.92 -2.99
C LYS A 269 13.23 -14.78 -3.79
N GLU A 270 13.24 -13.93 -4.81
CA GLU A 270 14.46 -13.67 -5.59
C GLU A 270 15.49 -12.88 -4.80
N VAL A 271 15.06 -11.95 -3.95
CA VAL A 271 15.95 -11.25 -3.01
C VAL A 271 16.55 -12.23 -1.99
N LEU A 272 15.74 -13.14 -1.44
CA LEU A 272 16.24 -14.20 -0.59
C LEU A 272 17.27 -15.07 -1.31
N TYR A 273 16.99 -15.46 -2.55
CA TYR A 273 17.91 -16.24 -3.36
C TYR A 273 19.26 -15.52 -3.57
N VAL A 274 19.24 -14.21 -3.87
CA VAL A 274 20.47 -13.41 -3.97
C VAL A 274 21.22 -13.38 -2.65
N PHE A 275 20.51 -13.21 -1.51
CA PHE A 275 21.11 -13.23 -0.18
C PHE A 275 21.74 -14.59 0.14
N GLU A 276 20.99 -15.67 -0.04
CA GLU A 276 21.48 -17.04 0.23
C GLU A 276 22.67 -17.38 -0.65
N THR A 277 22.59 -17.07 -1.93
CA THR A 277 23.68 -17.34 -2.89
C THR A 277 24.95 -16.52 -2.58
N ALA A 278 24.80 -15.33 -2.01
CA ALA A 278 25.93 -14.45 -1.72
C ALA A 278 26.59 -14.71 -0.35
N TYR A 279 25.81 -15.15 0.66
CA TYR A 279 26.30 -15.11 2.05
C TYR A 279 26.07 -16.38 2.86
N LEU A 280 25.08 -17.23 2.49
CA LEU A 280 24.66 -18.31 3.39
C LEU A 280 25.46 -19.59 3.18
N ASN A 281 26.23 -19.99 4.20
CA ASN A 281 26.88 -21.30 4.35
C ASN A 281 27.66 -21.79 3.10
N HIS A 282 28.47 -20.91 2.52
CA HIS A 282 29.33 -21.30 1.39
C HIS A 282 30.38 -22.32 1.79
N ASN A 283 30.48 -23.41 1.02
CA ASN A 283 31.40 -24.50 1.25
C ASN A 283 32.69 -24.41 0.39
N SER A 284 32.85 -23.33 -0.35
CA SER A 284 33.99 -23.08 -1.24
C SER A 284 34.32 -21.59 -1.28
N PRO A 285 35.53 -21.15 -1.35
CA PRO A 285 36.77 -21.96 -1.40
C PRO A 285 37.21 -22.57 -0.04
N LEU A 286 36.58 -22.16 1.07
CA LEU A 286 36.95 -22.60 2.42
C LEU A 286 35.72 -23.19 3.13
N ASN A 287 35.90 -24.34 3.77
CA ASN A 287 34.83 -25.00 4.54
C ASN A 287 35.44 -25.67 5.78
N ILE A 288 34.64 -25.80 6.83
CA ILE A 288 35.00 -26.53 8.05
C ILE A 288 33.95 -27.64 8.26
N PRO A 289 34.14 -28.81 7.63
CA PRO A 289 33.18 -29.91 7.73
C PRO A 289 33.03 -30.47 9.15
N GLU A 290 34.05 -30.36 9.98
CA GLU A 290 34.05 -30.88 11.33
C GLU A 290 34.83 -29.97 12.29
N ALA A 291 34.25 -29.70 13.48
CA ALA A 291 34.87 -28.89 14.52
C ALA A 291 34.56 -29.46 15.90
N HIS A 292 35.60 -29.76 16.69
CA HIS A 292 35.50 -30.18 18.07
C HIS A 292 36.21 -29.16 18.98
N PHE A 293 35.56 -28.77 20.06
CA PHE A 293 36.05 -27.79 21.01
C PHE A 293 36.31 -28.42 22.36
N VAL A 294 37.49 -28.13 22.92
CA VAL A 294 37.89 -28.58 24.26
C VAL A 294 38.17 -27.35 25.11
N GLN A 295 37.50 -27.24 26.24
CA GLN A 295 37.79 -26.18 27.22
C GLN A 295 38.98 -26.61 28.09
N ASN A 296 40.01 -25.78 28.18
CA ASN A 296 41.19 -25.98 28.95
C ASN A 296 41.03 -25.47 30.39
N ALA A 297 41.91 -25.92 31.30
CA ALA A 297 41.85 -25.55 32.70
C ALA A 297 42.15 -24.05 32.96
N ASP A 298 42.77 -23.36 32.03
CA ASP A 298 43.09 -21.92 32.04
C ASP A 298 42.01 -21.06 31.41
N ASN A 299 40.82 -21.62 31.19
CA ASN A 299 39.66 -20.99 30.51
C ASN A 299 39.86 -20.67 29.01
N THR A 300 40.95 -21.12 28.40
CA THR A 300 41.10 -21.07 26.94
C THR A 300 40.31 -22.21 26.26
N ILE A 301 40.09 -22.09 24.95
CA ILE A 301 39.41 -23.12 24.15
C ILE A 301 40.34 -23.58 23.04
N THR A 302 40.54 -24.91 22.95
CA THR A 302 41.25 -25.53 21.83
C THR A 302 40.21 -26.01 20.81
N ALA A 303 40.32 -25.53 19.57
CA ALA A 303 39.55 -26.00 18.42
C ALA A 303 40.36 -27.03 17.64
N ASN A 304 39.78 -28.23 17.48
CA ASN A 304 40.30 -29.27 16.58
C ASN A 304 39.34 -29.31 15.37
N ILE A 305 39.81 -28.88 14.23
CA ILE A 305 38.96 -28.71 13.03
C ILE A 305 39.51 -29.50 11.84
N THR A 306 38.60 -29.96 10.99
CA THR A 306 38.91 -30.36 9.63
C THR A 306 38.65 -29.18 8.73
N LEU A 307 39.72 -28.59 8.16
CA LEU A 307 39.68 -27.46 7.27
C LEU A 307 39.78 -27.94 5.83
N SER A 308 38.80 -27.61 4.98
CA SER A 308 38.84 -27.86 3.55
C SER A 308 39.10 -26.55 2.78
N VAL A 309 40.20 -26.52 2.03
CA VAL A 309 40.57 -25.39 1.17
C VAL A 309 40.59 -25.85 -0.27
N ASN A 310 39.73 -25.32 -1.12
CA ASN A 310 39.54 -25.74 -2.51
C ASN A 310 39.35 -27.27 -2.65
N GLY A 311 38.60 -27.88 -1.71
CA GLY A 311 38.33 -29.32 -1.68
C GLY A 311 39.44 -30.19 -1.09
N LYS A 312 40.56 -29.61 -0.66
CA LYS A 312 41.63 -30.36 0.02
C LYS A 312 41.45 -30.25 1.54
N GLU A 313 41.18 -31.35 2.19
CA GLU A 313 41.03 -31.42 3.65
C GLU A 313 42.34 -31.57 4.40
N THR A 314 42.45 -30.84 5.50
CA THR A 314 43.57 -30.90 6.42
C THR A 314 43.06 -30.78 7.88
N LYS A 315 43.52 -31.60 8.77
CA LYS A 315 43.23 -31.50 10.20
C LYS A 315 44.19 -30.51 10.84
N CYS A 316 43.66 -29.54 11.55
CA CYS A 316 44.48 -28.55 12.29
C CYS A 316 43.85 -28.25 13.64
N SER A 317 44.68 -27.73 14.53
CA SER A 317 44.27 -27.41 15.91
C SER A 317 44.96 -26.12 16.36
N ALA A 318 44.19 -25.27 17.02
CA ALA A 318 44.73 -24.07 17.67
C ALA A 318 43.93 -23.74 18.94
N THR A 319 44.56 -22.96 19.82
CA THR A 319 43.95 -22.49 21.07
C THR A 319 43.75 -20.98 21.04
N GLY A 320 42.64 -20.53 21.57
CA GLY A 320 42.24 -19.13 21.66
C GLY A 320 41.45 -18.85 22.93
N ASN A 321 41.08 -17.58 23.14
CA ASN A 321 40.25 -17.14 24.27
C ASN A 321 38.77 -17.48 24.10
N GLY A 322 38.36 -17.94 22.92
CA GLY A 322 37.00 -18.37 22.61
C GLY A 322 36.98 -19.24 21.38
N ARG A 323 35.83 -19.82 21.06
CA ARG A 323 35.66 -20.72 19.90
C ARG A 323 36.03 -20.06 18.59
N LEU A 324 35.57 -18.82 18.37
CA LEU A 324 35.86 -18.06 17.13
C LEU A 324 37.36 -17.74 17.00
N ASP A 325 37.99 -17.32 18.08
CA ASP A 325 39.44 -17.01 18.13
C ASP A 325 40.29 -18.26 17.85
N ALA A 326 39.96 -19.39 18.48
CA ALA A 326 40.62 -20.64 18.24
C ALA A 326 40.50 -21.14 16.80
N VAL A 327 39.32 -21.02 16.19
CA VAL A 327 39.08 -21.36 14.78
C VAL A 327 39.81 -20.42 13.84
N ALA A 328 39.75 -19.11 14.10
CA ALA A 328 40.44 -18.11 13.31
C ALA A 328 41.97 -18.36 13.31
N THR A 329 42.56 -18.60 14.49
CA THR A 329 43.99 -18.94 14.66
C THR A 329 44.36 -20.23 13.89
N ALA A 330 43.47 -21.27 13.93
CA ALA A 330 43.73 -22.50 13.19
C ALA A 330 43.68 -22.28 11.65
N ILE A 331 42.77 -21.46 11.15
CA ILE A 331 42.72 -21.10 9.74
C ILE A 331 43.94 -20.31 9.33
N GLU A 332 44.35 -19.29 10.09
CA GLU A 332 45.52 -18.48 9.80
C GLU A 332 46.81 -19.32 9.76
N GLN A 333 47.00 -20.19 10.74
CA GLN A 333 48.17 -21.08 10.82
C GLN A 333 48.24 -22.04 9.64
N GLN A 334 47.09 -22.57 9.20
CA GLN A 334 47.02 -23.55 8.11
C GLN A 334 47.10 -22.92 6.71
N THR A 335 46.58 -21.71 6.54
CA THR A 335 46.46 -21.06 5.21
C THR A 335 47.49 -19.97 4.97
N GLY A 336 48.04 -19.40 6.03
CA GLY A 336 48.88 -18.18 5.97
C GLY A 336 48.06 -16.90 5.72
N MET A 337 46.75 -16.99 5.69
CA MET A 337 45.84 -15.81 5.52
C MET A 337 45.70 -15.12 6.86
N HIS A 338 46.02 -13.83 6.89
CA HIS A 338 45.74 -12.99 8.08
C HIS A 338 44.45 -12.20 7.85
N PHE A 339 43.54 -12.27 8.80
CA PHE A 339 42.29 -11.52 8.77
C PHE A 339 41.90 -11.02 10.16
N THR A 340 41.13 -9.98 10.22
CA THR A 340 40.63 -9.41 11.47
C THR A 340 39.11 -9.56 11.51
N LEU A 341 38.58 -10.05 12.62
CA LEU A 341 37.12 -10.06 12.88
C LEU A 341 36.67 -8.63 13.14
N ILE A 342 35.85 -8.09 12.22
CA ILE A 342 35.35 -6.71 12.32
C ILE A 342 33.86 -6.65 12.75
N HIS A 343 33.17 -7.77 12.70
CA HIS A 343 31.79 -7.87 13.14
C HIS A 343 31.42 -9.29 13.52
N TYR A 344 30.71 -9.44 14.62
CA TYR A 344 30.01 -10.66 15.00
C TYR A 344 28.67 -10.31 15.64
N SER A 345 27.62 -10.94 15.17
CA SER A 345 26.31 -10.92 15.82
C SER A 345 25.58 -12.21 15.53
N GLU A 346 24.67 -12.59 16.43
CA GLU A 346 23.82 -13.76 16.27
C GLU A 346 22.42 -13.47 16.82
N HIS A 347 21.42 -14.13 16.27
CA HIS A 347 20.05 -14.10 16.77
C HIS A 347 19.28 -15.37 16.35
N ALA A 348 18.17 -15.64 17.02
CA ALA A 348 17.24 -16.67 16.63
C ALA A 348 16.44 -16.23 15.38
N LEU A 349 16.20 -17.13 14.44
CA LEU A 349 15.36 -16.86 13.26
C LEU A 349 13.86 -16.93 13.58
N ASP A 350 13.50 -17.78 14.54
CA ASP A 350 12.14 -18.04 14.99
C ASP A 350 12.03 -17.82 16.50
N SER A 351 10.81 -17.77 17.03
CA SER A 351 10.56 -17.55 18.48
C SER A 351 10.37 -18.86 19.28
N ASP A 352 10.49 -20.01 18.64
CA ASP A 352 10.27 -21.31 19.26
C ASP A 352 11.51 -21.86 19.96
N THR A 353 11.33 -22.85 20.83
CA THR A 353 12.42 -23.45 21.64
C THR A 353 13.43 -24.23 20.80
N ASP A 354 13.07 -24.64 19.60
CA ASP A 354 13.91 -25.30 18.60
C ASP A 354 14.36 -24.39 17.46
N SER A 355 14.27 -23.07 17.69
CA SER A 355 14.65 -22.04 16.70
C SER A 355 16.08 -22.20 16.21
N ARG A 356 16.26 -22.03 14.91
CA ARG A 356 17.58 -21.95 14.29
C ARG A 356 18.24 -20.62 14.64
N ALA A 357 19.52 -20.63 14.92
CA ALA A 357 20.32 -19.42 15.11
C ALA A 357 20.97 -18.99 13.78
N CYS A 358 20.98 -17.69 13.53
CA CYS A 358 21.73 -17.07 12.43
C CYS A 358 22.88 -16.24 12.99
N SER A 359 24.12 -16.54 12.57
CA SER A 359 25.31 -15.79 12.94
C SER A 359 25.85 -15.03 11.75
N TYR A 360 26.23 -13.76 11.96
CA TYR A 360 26.86 -12.91 10.95
C TYR A 360 28.34 -12.67 11.36
N VAL A 361 29.23 -13.04 10.45
CA VAL A 361 30.67 -12.91 10.67
C VAL A 361 31.25 -11.98 9.61
N GLY A 362 31.82 -10.87 10.02
CA GLY A 362 32.50 -9.91 9.16
C GLY A 362 34.02 -10.01 9.33
N LEU A 363 34.70 -10.29 8.24
CA LEU A 363 36.20 -10.40 8.21
C LEU A 363 36.78 -9.30 7.34
N LYS A 364 37.99 -8.84 7.70
CA LYS A 364 38.82 -7.95 6.88
C LYS A 364 40.17 -8.61 6.73
N TRP A 365 40.59 -8.84 5.52
CA TRP A 365 41.93 -9.33 5.13
C TRP A 365 42.74 -8.24 4.46
#